data_998390a37aa6365e8fb1e2edb7bb0d3d
#
_entry.id   998390a37aa6365e8fb1e2edb7bb0d3d
#
_cell.length_a   1.000
_cell.length_b   1.000
_cell.length_c   1.000
_cell.angle_alpha   90.00
_cell.angle_beta   90.00
_cell.angle_gamma   90.00
#
_symmetry.space_group_name_H-M   'P 1'
#
loop_
_entity.id
_entity.type
_entity.pdbx_description
1 polymer ?
#
loop_
_entity_poly.entity_id
_entity_poly.type
_entity_poly.pdbx_seq_one_letter_code
_entity_poly.pdbx_strand_id
1 'polypeptide(L)'
;MAAGADPAVFFDRDGTLIDDVGYPRDPARVRLIDGAAEALTRLREAGFRLVVVSNQSGIGRGLVTEDDARSVHERFVAELERRGVRLDGVRYCPHSPEADCDCRKPAPGMLLAAADDLGLDLDASFMVGDKSSDVEAGHRAGCRTILLAPDGRAADGGPSEGADHLARGWADVVGFVLGSRMRA
;
A
#
# COMPACT_ATOMS: atom_id res chain seq x y z
N MET A 1 -11.67 8.91 -28.35
CA MET A 1 -10.50 9.33 -27.55
C MET A 1 -10.21 8.18 -26.62
N ALA A 2 -9.02 7.57 -26.69
CA ALA A 2 -8.62 6.56 -25.71
C ALA A 2 -8.62 7.25 -24.33
N ALA A 3 -9.33 6.67 -23.35
CA ALA A 3 -9.22 7.11 -21.99
C ALA A 3 -7.74 6.94 -21.59
N GLY A 4 -7.10 8.00 -21.14
CA GLY A 4 -5.74 7.90 -20.58
C GLY A 4 -5.74 6.91 -19.41
N ALA A 5 -4.59 6.30 -19.13
CA ALA A 5 -4.45 5.43 -17.98
C ALA A 5 -4.73 6.22 -16.68
N ASP A 6 -5.42 5.59 -15.72
CA ASP A 6 -5.83 6.24 -14.48
C ASP A 6 -4.66 6.31 -13.48
N PRO A 7 -4.46 7.44 -12.77
CA PRO A 7 -3.49 7.49 -11.70
C PRO A 7 -3.97 6.68 -10.48
N ALA A 8 -3.04 6.07 -9.75
CA ALA A 8 -3.34 5.29 -8.57
C ALA A 8 -2.54 5.73 -7.34
N VAL A 9 -3.04 5.38 -6.17
CA VAL A 9 -2.23 5.31 -4.96
C VAL A 9 -2.20 3.87 -4.50
N PHE A 10 -0.99 3.31 -4.48
CA PHE A 10 -0.69 2.00 -3.94
C PHE A 10 -0.38 2.12 -2.45
N PHE A 11 -0.85 1.18 -1.68
CA PHE A 11 -0.66 1.18 -0.22
C PHE A 11 -0.10 -0.16 0.24
N ASP A 12 0.88 -0.14 1.14
CA ASP A 12 1.07 -1.30 2.00
C ASP A 12 -0.13 -1.44 2.95
N ARG A 13 -0.32 -2.62 3.52
CA ARG A 13 -1.42 -2.91 4.45
C ARG A 13 -0.99 -2.79 5.90
N ASP A 14 -0.05 -3.67 6.32
CA ASP A 14 0.32 -3.85 7.72
C ASP A 14 1.33 -2.77 8.17
N GLY A 15 0.98 -1.92 9.13
CA GLY A 15 1.75 -0.75 9.55
C GLY A 15 1.42 0.53 8.78
N THR A 16 0.63 0.44 7.71
CA THR A 16 0.21 1.57 6.88
C THR A 16 -1.30 1.82 6.98
N LEU A 17 -2.14 0.86 6.60
CA LEU A 17 -3.61 0.97 6.66
C LEU A 17 -4.19 0.35 7.92
N ILE A 18 -3.57 -0.72 8.43
CA ILE A 18 -3.94 -1.39 9.69
C ILE A 18 -2.72 -1.52 10.59
N ASP A 19 -2.97 -1.70 11.89
CA ASP A 19 -1.92 -1.98 12.86
C ASP A 19 -1.09 -3.20 12.44
N ASP A 20 0.25 -3.08 12.51
CA ASP A 20 1.14 -4.21 12.29
C ASP A 20 1.23 -5.05 13.56
N VAL A 21 0.71 -6.27 13.49
CA VAL A 21 0.75 -7.26 14.59
C VAL A 21 1.67 -8.44 14.27
N GLY A 22 2.58 -8.25 13.32
CA GLY A 22 3.50 -9.27 12.81
C GLY A 22 2.81 -10.22 11.84
N TYR A 23 2.43 -11.40 12.27
CA TYR A 23 1.75 -12.41 11.42
C TYR A 23 0.28 -12.52 11.82
N PRO A 24 -0.62 -11.67 11.27
CA PRO A 24 -2.02 -11.65 11.63
C PRO A 24 -2.73 -12.93 11.17
N ARG A 25 -3.36 -13.62 12.13
CA ARG A 25 -4.19 -14.82 11.89
C ARG A 25 -5.62 -14.65 12.37
N ASP A 26 -5.83 -13.73 13.32
CA ASP A 26 -7.13 -13.46 13.92
C ASP A 26 -7.75 -12.20 13.31
N PRO A 27 -8.85 -12.33 12.52
CA PRO A 27 -9.54 -11.19 11.95
C PRO A 27 -10.10 -10.22 12.99
N ALA A 28 -10.33 -10.66 14.23
CA ALA A 28 -10.79 -9.79 15.31
C ALA A 28 -9.73 -8.74 15.74
N ARG A 29 -8.47 -8.95 15.38
CA ARG A 29 -7.37 -8.03 15.67
C ARG A 29 -7.15 -6.96 14.61
N VAL A 30 -7.87 -7.02 13.48
CA VAL A 30 -7.78 -5.99 12.44
C VAL A 30 -8.30 -4.66 12.99
N ARG A 31 -7.44 -3.65 12.98
CA ARG A 31 -7.75 -2.26 13.36
C ARG A 31 -7.20 -1.33 12.29
N LEU A 32 -8.06 -0.50 11.72
CA LEU A 32 -7.61 0.56 10.82
C LEU A 32 -6.84 1.62 11.60
N ILE A 33 -5.74 2.08 11.04
CA ILE A 33 -4.99 3.22 11.57
C ILE A 33 -5.84 4.48 11.42
N ASP A 34 -5.83 5.31 12.48
CA ASP A 34 -6.61 6.55 12.52
C ASP A 34 -6.27 7.46 11.34
N GLY A 35 -7.31 7.97 10.68
CA GLY A 35 -7.19 8.84 9.50
C GLY A 35 -7.00 8.10 8.16
N ALA A 36 -6.74 6.79 8.16
CA ALA A 36 -6.53 6.03 6.92
C ALA A 36 -7.78 6.05 6.02
N ALA A 37 -8.94 5.71 6.55
CA ALA A 37 -10.17 5.63 5.75
C ALA A 37 -10.58 7.00 5.16
N GLU A 38 -10.45 8.07 5.94
CA GLU A 38 -10.71 9.45 5.51
C GLU A 38 -9.73 9.88 4.40
N ALA A 39 -8.46 9.50 4.52
CA ALA A 39 -7.45 9.76 3.51
C ALA A 39 -7.78 9.03 2.20
N LEU A 40 -8.13 7.74 2.25
CA LEU A 40 -8.51 6.96 1.08
C LEU A 40 -9.75 7.56 0.40
N THR A 41 -10.75 8.01 1.16
CA THR A 41 -11.93 8.69 0.62
C THR A 41 -11.54 9.92 -0.18
N ARG A 42 -10.72 10.81 0.40
CA ARG A 42 -10.26 12.04 -0.26
C ARG A 42 -9.45 11.77 -1.53
N LEU A 43 -8.60 10.75 -1.52
CA LEU A 43 -7.81 10.35 -2.68
C LEU A 43 -8.71 9.81 -3.80
N ARG A 44 -9.72 9.01 -3.45
CA ARG A 44 -10.71 8.52 -4.41
C ARG A 44 -11.54 9.66 -5.01
N GLU A 45 -12.01 10.61 -4.19
CA GLU A 45 -12.74 11.80 -4.65
C GLU A 45 -11.89 12.66 -5.58
N ALA A 46 -10.58 12.66 -5.40
CA ALA A 46 -9.63 13.32 -6.31
C ALA A 46 -9.34 12.52 -7.59
N GLY A 47 -9.96 11.33 -7.77
CA GLY A 47 -9.88 10.53 -8.99
C GLY A 47 -8.72 9.54 -9.03
N PHE A 48 -8.12 9.20 -7.89
CA PHE A 48 -7.13 8.12 -7.83
C PHE A 48 -7.80 6.75 -7.67
N ARG A 49 -7.23 5.73 -8.32
CA ARG A 49 -7.50 4.33 -8.00
C ARG A 49 -6.78 3.97 -6.71
N LEU A 50 -7.41 3.14 -5.88
CA LEU A 50 -6.86 2.71 -4.60
C LEU A 50 -6.48 1.23 -4.67
N VAL A 51 -5.20 0.94 -4.56
CA VAL A 51 -4.68 -0.43 -4.70
C VAL A 51 -3.83 -0.80 -3.49
N VAL A 52 -4.05 -1.98 -2.92
CA VAL A 52 -3.23 -2.52 -1.83
C VAL A 52 -2.22 -3.51 -2.39
N VAL A 53 -0.95 -3.38 -1.96
CA VAL A 53 0.16 -4.27 -2.32
C VAL A 53 0.92 -4.66 -1.04
N SER A 54 0.80 -5.90 -0.59
CA SER A 54 1.31 -6.31 0.72
C SER A 54 2.14 -7.59 0.70
N ASN A 55 3.25 -7.59 1.43
CA ASN A 55 4.07 -8.78 1.66
C ASN A 55 3.48 -9.62 2.80
N GLN A 56 3.01 -10.83 2.50
CA GLN A 56 2.41 -11.76 3.45
C GLN A 56 3.30 -13.00 3.67
N SER A 57 4.54 -12.77 4.09
CA SER A 57 5.56 -13.81 4.22
C SER A 57 5.25 -14.89 5.26
N GLY A 58 4.31 -14.63 6.17
CA GLY A 58 3.83 -15.62 7.12
C GLY A 58 3.27 -16.88 6.46
N ILE A 59 2.69 -16.73 5.25
CA ILE A 59 2.17 -17.86 4.47
C ILE A 59 3.33 -18.75 4.01
N GLY A 60 4.31 -18.21 3.31
CA GLY A 60 5.46 -18.96 2.81
C GLY A 60 6.35 -19.55 3.91
N ARG A 61 6.29 -18.99 5.13
CA ARG A 61 6.97 -19.50 6.31
C ARG A 61 6.15 -20.54 7.09
N GLY A 62 4.91 -20.83 6.67
CA GLY A 62 4.01 -21.75 7.39
C GLY A 62 3.53 -21.24 8.74
N LEU A 63 3.66 -19.94 9.01
CA LEU A 63 3.22 -19.28 10.26
C LEU A 63 1.76 -18.84 10.19
N VAL A 64 1.23 -18.64 8.98
CA VAL A 64 -0.14 -18.22 8.68
C VAL A 64 -0.67 -19.12 7.58
N THR A 65 -1.85 -19.68 7.73
CA THR A 65 -2.50 -20.42 6.66
C THR A 65 -3.10 -19.45 5.61
N GLU A 66 -3.35 -19.94 4.40
CA GLU A 66 -4.04 -19.13 3.38
C GLU A 66 -5.45 -18.74 3.84
N ASP A 67 -6.12 -19.60 4.60
CA ASP A 67 -7.44 -19.34 5.15
C ASP A 67 -7.41 -18.24 6.22
N ASP A 68 -6.39 -18.24 7.10
CA ASP A 68 -6.18 -17.16 8.07
C ASP A 68 -5.94 -15.83 7.35
N ALA A 69 -5.03 -15.82 6.36
CA ALA A 69 -4.71 -14.64 5.58
C ALA A 69 -5.93 -14.09 4.85
N ARG A 70 -6.76 -14.98 4.26
CA ARG A 70 -8.02 -14.61 3.61
C ARG A 70 -9.01 -14.00 4.60
N SER A 71 -9.20 -14.62 5.77
CA SER A 71 -10.12 -14.12 6.80
C SER A 71 -9.73 -12.74 7.32
N VAL A 72 -8.43 -12.51 7.53
CA VAL A 72 -7.88 -11.19 7.89
C VAL A 72 -8.11 -10.17 6.77
N HIS A 73 -7.91 -10.57 5.51
CA HIS A 73 -8.17 -9.71 4.36
C HIS A 73 -9.64 -9.32 4.25
N GLU A 74 -10.54 -10.29 4.31
CA GLU A 74 -12.00 -10.05 4.25
C GLU A 74 -12.44 -9.08 5.34
N ARG A 75 -11.91 -9.26 6.55
CA ARG A 75 -12.17 -8.33 7.66
C ARG A 75 -11.65 -6.93 7.38
N PHE A 76 -10.44 -6.79 6.86
CA PHE A 76 -9.86 -5.50 6.47
C PHE A 76 -10.72 -4.78 5.42
N VAL A 77 -11.12 -5.48 4.35
CA VAL A 77 -12.00 -4.91 3.31
C VAL A 77 -13.33 -4.48 3.90
N ALA A 78 -13.97 -5.33 4.73
CA ALA A 78 -15.22 -5.00 5.39
C ALA A 78 -15.13 -3.77 6.31
N GLU A 79 -13.99 -3.57 6.99
CA GLU A 79 -13.76 -2.36 7.81
C GLU A 79 -13.66 -1.09 6.96
N LEU A 80 -13.04 -1.16 5.79
CA LEU A 80 -12.99 -0.05 4.83
C LEU A 80 -14.39 0.23 4.26
N GLU A 81 -15.13 -0.81 3.82
CA GLU A 81 -16.46 -0.67 3.23
C GLU A 81 -17.47 -0.06 4.22
N ARG A 82 -17.39 -0.39 5.50
CA ARG A 82 -18.23 0.25 6.55
C ARG A 82 -17.99 1.75 6.66
N ARG A 83 -16.82 2.23 6.22
CA ARG A 83 -16.46 3.65 6.15
C ARG A 83 -16.64 4.25 4.75
N GLY A 84 -17.31 3.51 3.84
CA GLY A 84 -17.59 3.96 2.49
C GLY A 84 -16.41 3.88 1.53
N VAL A 85 -15.31 3.22 1.90
CA VAL A 85 -14.12 3.08 1.06
C VAL A 85 -14.15 1.74 0.34
N ARG A 86 -13.96 1.76 -0.99
CA ARG A 86 -13.78 0.56 -1.82
C ARG A 86 -12.39 0.59 -2.45
N LEU A 87 -11.72 -0.55 -2.45
CA LEU A 87 -10.45 -0.72 -3.16
C LEU A 87 -10.71 -1.12 -4.61
N ASP A 88 -9.85 -0.66 -5.52
CA ASP A 88 -9.90 -1.03 -6.93
C ASP A 88 -9.10 -2.31 -7.20
N GLY A 89 -8.12 -2.60 -6.35
CA GLY A 89 -7.31 -3.81 -6.45
C GLY A 89 -6.59 -4.16 -5.17
N VAL A 90 -6.26 -5.45 -5.02
CA VAL A 90 -5.43 -5.95 -3.93
C VAL A 90 -4.49 -7.01 -4.48
N ARG A 91 -3.22 -6.95 -4.11
CA ARG A 91 -2.18 -7.93 -4.45
C ARG A 91 -1.41 -8.33 -3.20
N TYR A 92 -1.16 -9.61 -3.06
CA TYR A 92 -0.34 -10.16 -1.98
C TYR A 92 0.82 -10.98 -2.53
N CYS A 93 1.97 -10.82 -1.91
CA CYS A 93 3.08 -11.75 -2.08
C CYS A 93 3.08 -12.74 -0.90
N PRO A 94 2.77 -14.01 -1.10
CA PRO A 94 2.75 -15.01 -0.03
C PRO A 94 4.13 -15.58 0.28
N HIS A 95 5.14 -15.28 -0.54
CA HIS A 95 6.44 -15.92 -0.48
C HIS A 95 7.26 -15.50 0.74
N SER A 96 8.08 -16.43 1.25
CA SER A 96 9.06 -16.13 2.28
C SER A 96 10.16 -15.18 1.76
N PRO A 97 10.91 -14.48 2.65
CA PRO A 97 12.00 -13.60 2.21
C PRO A 97 13.12 -14.31 1.43
N GLU A 98 13.28 -15.61 1.66
CA GLU A 98 14.29 -16.46 1.02
C GLU A 98 13.87 -16.94 -0.37
N ALA A 99 12.57 -16.77 -0.72
CA ALA A 99 12.07 -17.14 -2.03
C ALA A 99 12.48 -16.07 -3.06
N ASP A 100 13.08 -16.53 -4.15
CA ASP A 100 13.40 -15.68 -5.29
C ASP A 100 12.14 -15.44 -6.13
N CYS A 101 11.46 -14.31 -5.90
CA CYS A 101 10.23 -13.96 -6.61
C CYS A 101 10.16 -12.48 -6.96
N ASP A 102 9.54 -12.17 -8.10
CA ASP A 102 9.41 -10.80 -8.60
C ASP A 102 8.30 -9.99 -7.90
N CYS A 103 7.44 -10.63 -7.09
CA CYS A 103 6.30 -9.96 -6.47
C CYS A 103 6.60 -9.38 -5.09
N ARG A 104 7.60 -9.92 -4.35
CA ARG A 104 7.89 -9.46 -3.00
C ARG A 104 8.59 -8.10 -3.01
N LYS A 105 7.99 -7.08 -2.38
CA LYS A 105 8.68 -5.81 -2.14
C LYS A 105 10.00 -6.06 -1.39
N PRO A 106 11.13 -5.50 -1.86
CA PRO A 106 11.27 -4.35 -2.76
C PRO A 106 11.20 -4.64 -4.27
N ALA A 107 10.89 -5.84 -4.73
CA ALA A 107 10.58 -6.07 -6.14
C ALA A 107 9.24 -5.39 -6.52
N PRO A 108 9.13 -4.82 -7.74
CA PRO A 108 7.97 -4.03 -8.14
C PRO A 108 6.80 -4.85 -8.69
N GLY A 109 6.91 -6.18 -8.77
CA GLY A 109 6.00 -7.03 -9.54
C GLY A 109 4.52 -6.90 -9.17
N MET A 110 4.17 -6.66 -7.89
CA MET A 110 2.78 -6.44 -7.51
C MET A 110 2.21 -5.13 -8.06
N LEU A 111 3.03 -4.05 -8.09
CA LEU A 111 2.62 -2.76 -8.64
C LEU A 111 2.46 -2.86 -10.16
N LEU A 112 3.44 -3.47 -10.84
CA LEU A 112 3.42 -3.65 -12.30
C LEU A 112 2.23 -4.49 -12.74
N ALA A 113 1.96 -5.62 -12.08
CA ALA A 113 0.82 -6.49 -12.38
C ALA A 113 -0.52 -5.77 -12.13
N ALA A 114 -0.63 -4.98 -11.07
CA ALA A 114 -1.85 -4.21 -10.82
C ALA A 114 -2.04 -3.09 -11.87
N ALA A 115 -0.96 -2.46 -12.32
CA ALA A 115 -1.02 -1.44 -13.35
C ALA A 115 -1.47 -2.01 -14.69
N ASP A 116 -0.96 -3.19 -15.08
CA ASP A 116 -1.36 -3.88 -16.31
C ASP A 116 -2.84 -4.27 -16.26
N ASP A 117 -3.27 -4.93 -15.17
CA ASP A 117 -4.65 -5.42 -15.02
C ASP A 117 -5.70 -4.30 -14.96
N LEU A 118 -5.37 -3.15 -14.38
CA LEU A 118 -6.30 -2.05 -14.14
C LEU A 118 -6.11 -0.86 -15.08
N GLY A 119 -5.12 -0.89 -15.98
CA GLY A 119 -4.81 0.19 -16.90
C GLY A 119 -4.34 1.46 -16.18
N LEU A 120 -3.37 1.33 -15.24
CA LEU A 120 -2.92 2.45 -14.42
C LEU A 120 -1.69 3.14 -14.99
N ASP A 121 -1.59 4.44 -14.77
CA ASP A 121 -0.43 5.27 -15.08
C ASP A 121 0.51 5.30 -13.86
N LEU A 122 1.61 4.55 -13.90
CA LEU A 122 2.56 4.47 -12.81
C LEU A 122 3.33 5.80 -12.60
N ASP A 123 3.64 6.53 -13.66
CA ASP A 123 4.35 7.82 -13.56
C ASP A 123 3.50 8.89 -12.86
N ALA A 124 2.17 8.78 -12.97
CA ALA A 124 1.21 9.64 -12.27
C ALA A 124 0.77 9.08 -10.92
N SER A 125 1.33 7.95 -10.49
CA SER A 125 0.91 7.18 -9.31
C SER A 125 1.87 7.34 -8.13
N PHE A 126 1.40 6.90 -6.96
CA PHE A 126 2.14 6.97 -5.71
C PHE A 126 2.19 5.60 -5.02
N MET A 127 3.30 5.29 -4.35
CA MET A 127 3.39 4.19 -3.39
C MET A 127 3.54 4.74 -1.98
N VAL A 128 2.65 4.34 -1.07
CA VAL A 128 2.63 4.73 0.34
C VAL A 128 2.88 3.48 1.20
N GLY A 129 3.87 3.54 2.05
CA GLY A 129 4.18 2.46 2.98
C GLY A 129 4.96 2.95 4.19
N ASP A 130 5.16 2.09 5.17
CA ASP A 130 5.89 2.37 6.41
C ASP A 130 7.33 1.83 6.41
N LYS A 131 7.71 1.07 5.36
CA LYS A 131 9.00 0.38 5.25
C LYS A 131 9.84 0.88 4.07
N SER A 132 11.16 0.76 4.19
CA SER A 132 12.09 1.08 3.10
C SER A 132 11.83 0.24 1.85
N SER A 133 11.39 -1.02 2.03
CA SER A 133 11.01 -1.90 0.93
C SER A 133 9.81 -1.41 0.10
N ASP A 134 8.94 -0.61 0.69
CA ASP A 134 7.81 0.01 -0.02
C ASP A 134 8.29 1.14 -0.92
N VAL A 135 9.16 1.99 -0.38
CA VAL A 135 9.79 3.08 -1.12
C VAL A 135 10.57 2.53 -2.32
N GLU A 136 11.40 1.52 -2.10
CA GLU A 136 12.19 0.92 -3.17
C GLU A 136 11.31 0.25 -4.24
N ALA A 137 10.24 -0.45 -3.84
CA ALA A 137 9.30 -1.05 -4.79
C ALA A 137 8.58 0.01 -5.63
N GLY A 138 8.16 1.12 -5.01
CA GLY A 138 7.54 2.25 -5.69
C GLY A 138 8.46 2.87 -6.74
N HIS A 139 9.70 3.18 -6.38
CA HIS A 139 10.69 3.72 -7.32
C HIS A 139 10.98 2.78 -8.48
N ARG A 140 11.16 1.48 -8.21
CA ARG A 140 11.39 0.48 -9.26
C ARG A 140 10.20 0.32 -10.20
N ALA A 141 9.00 0.61 -9.73
CA ALA A 141 7.79 0.60 -10.55
C ALA A 141 7.60 1.90 -11.34
N GLY A 142 8.34 2.97 -11.06
CA GLY A 142 8.18 4.30 -11.66
C GLY A 142 7.20 5.22 -10.92
N CYS A 143 6.73 4.82 -9.74
CA CYS A 143 5.85 5.65 -8.91
C CYS A 143 6.63 6.65 -8.08
N ARG A 144 5.98 7.75 -7.71
CA ARG A 144 6.45 8.59 -6.61
C ARG A 144 6.18 7.89 -5.27
N THR A 145 7.03 8.13 -4.28
CA THR A 145 7.03 7.36 -3.04
C THR A 145 6.81 8.23 -1.82
N ILE A 146 6.03 7.71 -0.88
CA ILE A 146 5.74 8.35 0.40
C ILE A 146 6.02 7.34 1.51
N LEU A 147 6.98 7.67 2.36
CA LEU A 147 7.22 6.92 3.59
C LEU A 147 6.34 7.49 4.71
N LEU A 148 5.38 6.71 5.18
CA LEU A 148 4.53 7.05 6.32
C LEU A 148 5.26 6.69 7.62
N ALA A 149 5.88 7.67 8.24
CA ALA A 149 6.72 7.49 9.41
C ALA A 149 6.48 8.60 10.44
N PRO A 150 5.54 8.42 11.38
CA PRO A 150 5.18 9.43 12.37
C PRO A 150 6.36 9.90 13.23
N ASP A 151 7.30 9.02 13.52
CA ASP A 151 8.53 9.30 14.25
C ASP A 151 9.73 9.66 13.36
N GLY A 152 9.53 9.69 12.03
CA GLY A 152 10.55 10.02 11.04
C GLY A 152 11.48 8.88 10.67
N ARG A 153 11.14 7.63 11.00
CA ARG A 153 11.94 6.43 10.71
C ARG A 153 11.10 5.36 10.02
N ALA A 154 11.71 4.64 9.08
CA ALA A 154 11.08 3.46 8.48
C ALA A 154 10.90 2.36 9.55
N ALA A 155 9.75 1.67 9.52
CA ALA A 155 9.40 0.66 10.52
C ALA A 155 10.33 -0.57 10.49
N ASP A 156 10.96 -0.85 9.36
CA ASP A 156 11.96 -1.93 9.20
C ASP A 156 13.38 -1.52 9.60
N GLY A 157 13.56 -0.28 10.10
CA GLY A 157 14.88 0.27 10.44
C GLY A 157 15.75 0.59 9.24
N GLY A 158 15.22 0.47 8.03
CA GLY A 158 15.89 0.85 6.80
C GLY A 158 16.01 2.38 6.62
N PRO A 159 16.68 2.85 5.56
CA PRO A 159 16.83 4.26 5.29
C PRO A 159 15.46 4.90 5.00
N SER A 160 15.18 6.00 5.66
CA SER A 160 14.06 6.89 5.33
C SER A 160 14.42 7.87 4.22
N GLU A 161 15.69 8.02 3.95
CA GLU A 161 16.25 8.79 2.84
C GLU A 161 15.98 8.07 1.53
N GLY A 162 15.48 8.81 0.55
CA GLY A 162 15.14 8.26 -0.77
C GLY A 162 13.65 8.26 -1.07
N ALA A 163 12.76 8.34 -0.09
CA ALA A 163 11.35 8.62 -0.37
C ALA A 163 11.19 10.06 -0.93
N ASP A 164 10.32 10.24 -1.92
CA ASP A 164 10.01 11.57 -2.44
C ASP A 164 9.33 12.46 -1.40
N HIS A 165 8.68 11.84 -0.42
CA HIS A 165 8.09 12.52 0.72
C HIS A 165 8.10 11.66 1.98
N LEU A 166 8.46 12.29 3.11
CA LEU A 166 8.35 11.71 4.46
C LEU A 166 7.09 12.27 5.14
N ALA A 167 6.07 11.46 5.24
CA ALA A 167 4.79 11.85 5.83
C ALA A 167 4.73 11.46 7.31
N ARG A 168 4.26 12.38 8.15
CA ARG A 168 4.07 12.15 9.60
C ARG A 168 2.67 11.66 9.97
N GLY A 169 1.78 11.56 8.99
CA GLY A 169 0.41 11.07 9.15
C GLY A 169 -0.38 11.18 7.87
N TRP A 170 -1.60 10.70 7.90
CA TRP A 170 -2.45 10.61 6.71
C TRP A 170 -2.81 11.97 6.10
N ALA A 171 -2.96 13.01 6.91
CA ALA A 171 -3.22 14.37 6.40
C ALA A 171 -2.06 14.89 5.53
N ASP A 172 -0.84 14.53 5.91
CA ASP A 172 0.39 14.88 5.18
C ASP A 172 0.50 14.08 3.87
N VAL A 173 0.21 12.78 3.91
CA VAL A 173 0.09 11.93 2.68
C VAL A 173 -0.85 12.57 1.67
N VAL A 174 -2.08 12.87 2.08
CA VAL A 174 -3.09 13.48 1.21
C VAL A 174 -2.63 14.85 0.69
N GLY A 175 -2.05 15.67 1.56
CA GLY A 175 -1.54 16.99 1.18
C GLY A 175 -0.48 16.91 0.09
N PHE A 176 0.47 15.97 0.21
CA PHE A 176 1.51 15.77 -0.79
C PHE A 176 0.97 15.24 -2.12
N VAL A 177 0.11 14.21 -2.10
CA VAL A 177 -0.48 13.63 -3.32
C VAL A 177 -1.29 14.66 -4.08
N LEU A 178 -2.20 15.38 -3.41
CA LEU A 178 -3.06 16.38 -4.07
C LEU A 178 -2.27 17.63 -4.52
N GLY A 179 -1.30 18.07 -3.73
CA GLY A 179 -0.43 19.19 -4.08
C GLY A 179 0.47 18.92 -5.29
N SER A 180 0.77 17.66 -5.56
CA SER A 180 1.55 17.25 -6.72
C SER A 180 0.81 17.35 -8.04
N ARG A 181 -0.51 17.13 -8.04
CA ARG A 181 -1.39 17.30 -9.23
C ARG A 181 -1.54 18.75 -9.69
N MET A 182 -1.40 19.69 -8.77
CA MET A 182 -1.54 21.12 -9.11
C MET A 182 -0.32 21.70 -9.83
N ARG A 183 0.77 20.93 -9.92
CA ARG A 183 2.04 21.39 -10.53
C ARG A 183 2.39 20.70 -11.86
N ALA A 184 1.57 19.77 -12.30
CA ALA A 184 1.67 19.08 -13.59
C ALA A 184 0.64 19.64 -14.57
#